data_cec144aebe9b1c593520bc11eec05064
#
_entry.id   cec144aebe9b1c593520bc11eec05064
#
_cell.length_a   1.000
_cell.length_b   1.000
_cell.length_c   1.000
_cell.angle_alpha   90.00
_cell.angle_beta   90.00
_cell.angle_gamma   90.00
#
_symmetry.space_group_name_H-M   'P 1'
#
loop_
_entity.id
_entity.type
_entity.pdbx_description
1 polymer ?
#
loop_
_entity_poly.entity_id
_entity_poly.type
_entity_poly.pdbx_seq_one_letter_code
_entity_poly.pdbx_strand_id
1 'polypeptide(L)'
;MPGRIRNDDISLVRDKSRIDEVVREHVALKSAGSSLKGLCPFHDEKTPSFHVTPSKGFWYCFGCGEGGDVFSFIQKVEHSTFSEAVEKLANKYNIALRYEENYTNPNTGQRSKILEANKLASEFYQKNLESPEAEIGRKFLKERGFDKNSAQQFNIGYASKNWDNLTKFLKQKGFSEQELVLAGLCITGQKGTYDRFRGRLIWPIKDASGEVVGFGARRLFDDDQGPKYLNTPETLVYKKSQVLYGLDQAKKDITSKKQVVIVEGYTDVMACHLSGVKTAVATCGTAFGEDHARILRRFLMDEEQFTGEIIYTFDGDEAGQKAALKAFNLDQTFSTRTFVAIEKNGLDPCDLRQKSGNDAIVALIASKVPLFEFVIKNAISKFDLNNAEGRVLALKAAAPIVSNIKDKALKPEYIRLLAGWLGIEINSVEQAVNDNNKQIRTVTYVSKNDQNNKENIESSIEKEALKLIFQFPILVSEWLKQINVETFTQLKFRELFEVLDKLEISENLIDNLLIDNEDEEFKNLIAALSVEDFKANVDKKYVDSIFARLIELSTSRTIADLKSQLQRLEPDSNSKDHDKLFQDLLELEEYRRALREKAMGTS
;
A
#
# COMPACT_ATOMS: atom_id res chain seq x y z
N MET A 1 -25.39 9.79 18.69
CA MET A 1 -24.59 9.21 17.61
C MET A 1 -24.82 10.05 16.37
N PRO A 2 -23.82 10.38 15.58
CA PRO A 2 -24.05 11.20 14.40
C PRO A 2 -24.92 10.43 13.42
N GLY A 3 -25.94 11.12 12.86
CA GLY A 3 -26.80 10.63 11.80
C GLY A 3 -26.05 10.47 10.47
N ARG A 4 -26.77 10.24 9.36
CA ARG A 4 -26.18 10.27 8.02
C ARG A 4 -25.63 11.68 7.75
N ILE A 5 -24.37 11.79 7.30
CA ILE A 5 -23.77 13.05 6.92
C ILE A 5 -24.51 13.60 5.69
N ARG A 6 -24.82 14.90 5.68
CA ARG A 6 -25.52 15.51 4.55
C ARG A 6 -24.68 15.49 3.28
N ASN A 7 -25.29 15.20 2.16
CA ASN A 7 -24.61 15.10 0.86
C ASN A 7 -23.84 16.38 0.48
N ASP A 8 -24.40 17.57 0.80
CA ASP A 8 -23.73 18.85 0.57
C ASP A 8 -22.38 18.96 1.32
N ASP A 9 -22.34 18.45 2.56
CA ASP A 9 -21.11 18.47 3.37
C ASP A 9 -20.10 17.41 2.86
N ILE A 10 -20.58 16.26 2.39
CA ILE A 10 -19.73 15.24 1.74
C ILE A 10 -19.07 15.82 0.49
N SER A 11 -19.85 16.49 -0.37
CA SER A 11 -19.32 17.15 -1.57
C SER A 11 -18.29 18.23 -1.22
N LEU A 12 -18.60 19.07 -0.21
CA LEU A 12 -17.66 20.11 0.26
C LEU A 12 -16.34 19.50 0.79
N VAL A 13 -16.40 18.40 1.53
CA VAL A 13 -15.20 17.71 2.02
C VAL A 13 -14.41 17.12 0.85
N ARG A 14 -15.08 16.53 -0.15
CA ARG A 14 -14.44 16.01 -1.36
C ARG A 14 -13.69 17.11 -2.11
N ASP A 15 -14.33 18.23 -2.38
CA ASP A 15 -13.77 19.36 -3.14
C ASP A 15 -12.56 19.99 -2.43
N LYS A 16 -12.57 20.03 -1.11
CA LYS A 16 -11.47 20.56 -0.29
C LYS A 16 -10.34 19.56 -0.08
N SER A 17 -10.61 18.27 -0.21
CA SER A 17 -9.66 17.19 0.03
C SER A 17 -8.94 16.82 -1.27
N ARG A 18 -7.89 17.55 -1.60
CA ARG A 18 -7.08 17.23 -2.80
C ARG A 18 -6.52 15.82 -2.70
N ILE A 19 -6.90 14.96 -3.63
CA ILE A 19 -6.56 13.54 -3.61
C ILE A 19 -5.05 13.30 -3.62
N ASP A 20 -4.29 14.09 -4.37
CA ASP A 20 -2.83 13.98 -4.43
C ASP A 20 -2.16 14.31 -3.10
N GLU A 21 -2.67 15.28 -2.34
CA GLU A 21 -2.16 15.62 -1.01
C GLU A 21 -2.45 14.51 0.00
N VAL A 22 -3.66 13.96 -0.04
CA VAL A 22 -4.07 12.87 0.85
C VAL A 22 -3.28 11.59 0.56
N VAL A 23 -3.16 11.22 -0.72
CA VAL A 23 -2.42 10.02 -1.12
C VAL A 23 -0.92 10.12 -0.80
N ARG A 24 -0.31 11.31 -0.94
CA ARG A 24 1.12 11.54 -0.59
C ARG A 24 1.46 11.27 0.87
N GLU A 25 0.49 11.24 1.76
CA GLU A 25 0.72 10.85 3.16
C GLU A 25 1.03 9.37 3.32
N HIS A 26 0.60 8.55 2.36
CA HIS A 26 0.69 7.09 2.38
C HIS A 26 1.59 6.50 1.29
N VAL A 27 1.76 7.22 0.17
CA VAL A 27 2.45 6.74 -1.04
C VAL A 27 3.31 7.84 -1.63
N ALA A 28 4.54 7.53 -2.02
CA ALA A 28 5.36 8.44 -2.82
C ALA A 28 4.80 8.52 -4.24
N LEU A 29 4.44 9.73 -4.68
CA LEU A 29 3.87 9.98 -6.01
C LEU A 29 4.83 10.81 -6.86
N LYS A 30 4.98 10.43 -8.15
CA LYS A 30 5.74 11.13 -9.17
C LYS A 30 4.86 11.59 -10.30
N SER A 31 5.26 12.65 -10.99
CA SER A 31 4.57 13.14 -12.19
C SER A 31 4.71 12.15 -13.35
N ALA A 32 3.58 11.88 -14.01
CA ALA A 32 3.49 11.06 -15.21
C ALA A 32 2.45 11.69 -16.14
N GLY A 33 2.88 12.66 -16.95
CA GLY A 33 1.96 13.43 -17.81
C GLY A 33 0.96 14.25 -16.98
N SER A 34 -0.33 14.03 -17.23
CA SER A 34 -1.45 14.69 -16.52
C SER A 34 -1.78 14.01 -15.17
N SER A 35 -1.22 12.84 -14.91
CA SER A 35 -1.44 12.04 -13.70
C SER A 35 -0.19 11.95 -12.83
N LEU A 36 -0.34 11.39 -11.65
CA LEU A 36 0.75 11.03 -10.75
C LEU A 36 0.79 9.50 -10.62
N LYS A 37 1.98 8.92 -10.54
CA LYS A 37 2.19 7.48 -10.39
C LYS A 37 2.88 7.14 -9.09
N GLY A 38 2.54 5.98 -8.52
CA GLY A 38 3.21 5.40 -7.35
C GLY A 38 3.02 3.89 -7.29
N LEU A 39 3.57 3.26 -6.26
CA LEU A 39 3.27 1.87 -5.97
C LEU A 39 1.94 1.76 -5.24
N CYS A 40 1.17 0.75 -5.60
CA CYS A 40 -0.12 0.51 -5.01
C CYS A 40 -0.02 0.17 -3.52
N PRO A 41 -0.80 0.83 -2.64
CA PRO A 41 -0.84 0.48 -1.24
C PRO A 41 -1.67 -0.78 -0.94
N PHE A 42 -2.39 -1.33 -1.93
CA PHE A 42 -3.37 -2.39 -1.72
C PHE A 42 -2.91 -3.76 -2.21
N HIS A 43 -1.89 -3.85 -3.07
CA HIS A 43 -1.29 -5.10 -3.51
C HIS A 43 0.22 -4.97 -3.68
N ASP A 44 0.91 -6.12 -3.74
CA ASP A 44 2.35 -6.15 -3.97
C ASP A 44 2.67 -6.02 -5.46
N GLU A 45 3.46 -5.00 -5.79
CA GLU A 45 3.95 -4.78 -7.14
C GLU A 45 5.39 -4.23 -7.13
N LYS A 46 6.10 -4.44 -8.22
CA LYS A 46 7.48 -3.95 -8.41
C LYS A 46 7.56 -2.73 -9.31
N THR A 47 6.60 -2.58 -10.19
CA THR A 47 6.49 -1.46 -11.14
C THR A 47 5.28 -0.62 -10.77
N PRO A 48 5.39 0.72 -10.74
CA PRO A 48 4.28 1.59 -10.38
C PRO A 48 3.09 1.40 -11.32
N SER A 49 1.96 0.93 -10.78
CA SER A 49 0.69 0.81 -11.49
C SER A 49 -0.45 1.62 -10.86
N PHE A 50 -0.15 2.28 -9.73
CA PHE A 50 -1.11 3.11 -9.00
C PHE A 50 -1.08 4.55 -9.55
N HIS A 51 -2.17 4.97 -10.15
CA HIS A 51 -2.33 6.28 -10.76
C HIS A 51 -3.24 7.16 -9.93
N VAL A 52 -2.91 8.45 -9.84
CA VAL A 52 -3.75 9.49 -9.24
C VAL A 52 -3.92 10.61 -10.24
N THR A 53 -5.14 11.02 -10.52
CA THR A 53 -5.45 12.14 -11.42
C THR A 53 -6.07 13.28 -10.61
N PRO A 54 -5.25 14.26 -10.15
CA PRO A 54 -5.71 15.32 -9.26
C PRO A 54 -6.82 16.17 -9.86
N SER A 55 -6.79 16.44 -11.18
CA SER A 55 -7.79 17.24 -11.89
C SER A 55 -9.19 16.61 -11.90
N LYS A 56 -9.27 15.29 -11.71
CA LYS A 56 -10.51 14.52 -11.69
C LYS A 56 -10.89 14.03 -10.30
N GLY A 57 -10.00 14.14 -9.30
CA GLY A 57 -10.24 13.67 -7.94
C GLY A 57 -10.22 12.16 -7.77
N PHE A 58 -9.65 11.38 -8.73
CA PHE A 58 -9.68 9.91 -8.73
C PHE A 58 -8.29 9.28 -8.67
N TRP A 59 -8.25 8.07 -8.13
CA TRP A 59 -7.13 7.16 -8.21
C TRP A 59 -7.56 5.83 -8.80
N TYR A 60 -6.63 5.14 -9.43
CA TYR A 60 -6.83 3.79 -9.96
C TYR A 60 -5.51 3.02 -10.01
N CYS A 61 -5.57 1.72 -9.70
CA CYS A 61 -4.43 0.82 -9.80
C CYS A 61 -4.64 -0.20 -10.94
N PHE A 62 -3.80 -0.13 -11.97
CA PHE A 62 -3.86 -1.06 -13.11
C PHE A 62 -3.33 -2.47 -12.76
N GLY A 63 -2.72 -2.66 -11.59
CA GLY A 63 -2.22 -3.96 -11.13
C GLY A 63 -3.31 -4.80 -10.46
N CYS A 64 -4.06 -4.23 -9.51
CA CYS A 64 -5.10 -4.95 -8.78
C CYS A 64 -6.53 -4.59 -9.20
N GLY A 65 -6.72 -3.60 -10.08
CA GLY A 65 -8.05 -3.19 -10.53
C GLY A 65 -8.85 -2.35 -9.53
N GLU A 66 -8.25 -1.94 -8.43
CA GLU A 66 -8.88 -1.11 -7.41
C GLU A 66 -8.82 0.36 -7.77
N GLY A 67 -9.88 1.12 -7.50
CA GLY A 67 -9.95 2.54 -7.81
C GLY A 67 -11.01 3.28 -7.00
N GLY A 68 -11.09 4.61 -7.18
CA GLY A 68 -12.13 5.44 -6.59
C GLY A 68 -11.70 6.87 -6.28
N ASP A 69 -12.46 7.55 -5.43
CA ASP A 69 -12.22 8.91 -4.97
C ASP A 69 -11.34 8.98 -3.70
N VAL A 70 -11.20 10.17 -3.13
CA VAL A 70 -10.42 10.39 -1.91
C VAL A 70 -10.97 9.63 -0.71
N PHE A 71 -12.29 9.45 -0.61
CA PHE A 71 -12.91 8.71 0.48
C PHE A 71 -12.64 7.23 0.37
N SER A 72 -12.81 6.65 -0.83
CA SER A 72 -12.51 5.24 -1.09
C SER A 72 -11.02 4.92 -0.83
N PHE A 73 -10.11 5.86 -1.11
CA PHE A 73 -8.70 5.72 -0.77
C PHE A 73 -8.49 5.58 0.73
N ILE A 74 -9.07 6.51 1.52
CA ILE A 74 -8.95 6.49 2.99
C ILE A 74 -9.61 5.23 3.57
N GLN A 75 -10.80 4.86 3.08
CA GLN A 75 -11.47 3.63 3.51
C GLN A 75 -10.58 2.40 3.37
N LYS A 76 -9.94 2.24 2.21
CA LYS A 76 -9.11 1.07 1.90
C LYS A 76 -7.76 1.09 2.62
N VAL A 77 -7.08 2.25 2.69
CA VAL A 77 -5.75 2.34 3.30
C VAL A 77 -5.80 2.26 4.82
N GLU A 78 -6.90 2.69 5.43
CA GLU A 78 -7.09 2.73 6.88
C GLU A 78 -8.10 1.71 7.38
N HIS A 79 -8.72 0.93 6.49
CA HIS A 79 -9.79 -0.01 6.82
C HIS A 79 -10.96 0.67 7.57
N SER A 80 -11.34 1.87 7.14
CA SER A 80 -12.39 2.69 7.74
C SER A 80 -13.71 2.59 6.95
N THR A 81 -14.81 2.96 7.59
CA THR A 81 -16.10 3.12 6.91
C THR A 81 -16.14 4.43 6.12
N PHE A 82 -17.10 4.57 5.21
CA PHE A 82 -17.28 5.80 4.44
C PHE A 82 -17.47 7.03 5.33
N SER A 83 -18.35 6.93 6.35
CA SER A 83 -18.58 8.05 7.28
C SER A 83 -17.33 8.44 8.05
N GLU A 84 -16.52 7.48 8.51
CA GLU A 84 -15.24 7.74 9.19
C GLU A 84 -14.22 8.40 8.27
N ALA A 85 -14.16 8.00 6.99
CA ALA A 85 -13.29 8.64 6.00
C ALA A 85 -13.69 10.11 5.76
N VAL A 86 -15.00 10.39 5.66
CA VAL A 86 -15.54 11.75 5.51
C VAL A 86 -15.23 12.58 6.76
N GLU A 87 -15.50 12.06 7.96
CA GLU A 87 -15.24 12.73 9.25
C GLU A 87 -13.75 13.06 9.42
N LYS A 88 -12.86 12.12 9.07
CA LYS A 88 -11.42 12.32 9.14
C LYS A 88 -10.96 13.47 8.23
N LEU A 89 -11.38 13.48 6.99
CA LEU A 89 -11.04 14.54 6.04
C LEU A 89 -11.67 15.89 6.44
N ALA A 90 -12.92 15.87 6.92
CA ALA A 90 -13.58 17.07 7.44
C ALA A 90 -12.79 17.69 8.60
N ASN A 91 -12.37 16.89 9.56
CA ASN A 91 -11.53 17.34 10.68
C ASN A 91 -10.18 17.89 10.20
N LYS A 92 -9.53 17.23 9.24
CA LYS A 92 -8.25 17.67 8.67
C LYS A 92 -8.33 19.04 8.00
N TYR A 93 -9.44 19.30 7.31
CA TYR A 93 -9.66 20.56 6.59
C TYR A 93 -10.55 21.56 7.36
N ASN A 94 -10.83 21.29 8.65
CA ASN A 94 -11.65 22.12 9.55
C ASN A 94 -13.07 22.41 8.99
N ILE A 95 -13.71 21.41 8.43
CA ILE A 95 -15.08 21.48 7.90
C ILE A 95 -16.04 20.94 8.96
N ALA A 96 -17.03 21.75 9.35
CA ALA A 96 -18.09 21.32 10.27
C ALA A 96 -19.12 20.47 9.51
N LEU A 97 -19.33 19.22 9.94
CA LEU A 97 -20.30 18.31 9.33
C LEU A 97 -21.68 18.48 9.97
N ARG A 98 -22.72 18.45 9.15
CA ARG A 98 -24.14 18.42 9.57
C ARG A 98 -24.68 17.02 9.33
N TYR A 99 -25.47 16.53 10.29
CA TYR A 99 -26.04 15.18 10.25
C TYR A 99 -27.57 15.25 10.09
N GLU A 100 -28.13 14.28 9.38
CA GLU A 100 -29.59 14.13 9.26
C GLU A 100 -30.16 13.54 10.55
N GLU A 101 -31.28 14.09 11.05
CA GLU A 101 -31.98 13.59 12.23
C GLU A 101 -32.66 12.25 11.87
N ASN A 102 -32.35 11.16 12.60
CA ASN A 102 -32.99 9.83 12.58
C ASN A 102 -32.27 8.65 11.89
N TYR A 103 -30.96 8.64 11.75
CA TYR A 103 -30.26 7.42 11.30
C TYR A 103 -29.29 6.91 12.37
N THR A 104 -29.54 5.70 12.92
CA THR A 104 -28.62 5.03 13.87
C THR A 104 -27.99 3.82 13.20
N ASN A 105 -26.74 3.92 12.80
CA ASN A 105 -25.92 2.76 12.42
C ASN A 105 -25.02 2.40 13.64
N PRO A 106 -25.14 1.22 14.25
CA PRO A 106 -24.44 0.87 15.49
C PRO A 106 -22.91 0.72 15.35
N ASN A 107 -22.38 0.59 14.15
CA ASN A 107 -20.94 0.38 13.90
C ASN A 107 -20.18 1.62 13.42
N THR A 108 -20.86 2.71 13.12
CA THR A 108 -20.24 3.97 12.68
C THR A 108 -19.68 4.73 13.88
N GLY A 109 -18.40 5.04 13.88
CA GLY A 109 -17.76 5.85 14.91
C GLY A 109 -16.88 5.10 15.91
N GLN A 110 -16.81 3.76 15.89
CA GLN A 110 -16.01 3.01 16.87
C GLN A 110 -14.49 3.24 16.66
N ARG A 111 -14.05 3.27 15.40
CA ARG A 111 -12.65 3.56 15.04
C ARG A 111 -12.27 5.00 15.45
N SER A 112 -13.10 5.99 15.12
CA SER A 112 -12.88 7.39 15.46
C SER A 112 -12.78 7.58 16.97
N LYS A 113 -13.66 6.93 17.74
CA LYS A 113 -13.62 6.96 19.21
C LYS A 113 -12.36 6.35 19.81
N ILE A 114 -11.85 5.24 19.22
CA ILE A 114 -10.60 4.63 19.65
C ILE A 114 -9.43 5.59 19.40
N LEU A 115 -9.36 6.23 18.23
CA LEU A 115 -8.31 7.22 17.92
C LEU A 115 -8.39 8.44 18.84
N GLU A 116 -9.59 8.93 19.12
CA GLU A 116 -9.79 10.04 20.07
C GLU A 116 -9.36 9.65 21.49
N ALA A 117 -9.74 8.46 21.97
CA ALA A 117 -9.32 7.94 23.27
C ALA A 117 -7.78 7.82 23.35
N ASN A 118 -7.14 7.31 22.30
CA ASN A 118 -5.68 7.19 22.22
C ASN A 118 -5.00 8.57 22.21
N LYS A 119 -5.53 9.55 21.49
CA LYS A 119 -5.03 10.93 21.49
C LYS A 119 -5.06 11.53 22.90
N LEU A 120 -6.21 11.47 23.56
CA LEU A 120 -6.37 11.99 24.93
C LEU A 120 -5.51 11.21 25.93
N ALA A 121 -5.36 9.90 25.76
CA ALA A 121 -4.46 9.09 26.58
C ALA A 121 -2.99 9.52 26.41
N SER A 122 -2.57 9.80 25.15
CA SER A 122 -1.21 10.30 24.87
C SER A 122 -0.95 11.64 25.59
N GLU A 123 -1.87 12.59 25.48
CA GLU A 123 -1.79 13.89 26.15
C GLU A 123 -1.73 13.73 27.69
N PHE A 124 -2.56 12.82 28.23
CA PHE A 124 -2.57 12.50 29.66
C PHE A 124 -1.24 11.93 30.13
N TYR A 125 -0.67 10.96 29.41
CA TYR A 125 0.63 10.37 29.75
C TYR A 125 1.78 11.37 29.64
N GLN A 126 1.77 12.23 28.61
CA GLN A 126 2.77 13.29 28.45
C GLN A 126 2.76 14.26 29.64
N LYS A 127 1.57 14.72 30.05
CA LYS A 127 1.43 15.56 31.23
C LYS A 127 1.94 14.87 32.51
N ASN A 128 1.67 13.59 32.67
CA ASN A 128 2.11 12.81 33.81
C ASN A 128 3.63 12.65 33.88
N LEU A 129 4.37 12.75 32.76
CA LEU A 129 5.83 12.69 32.76
C LEU A 129 6.46 13.85 33.58
N GLU A 130 5.75 14.94 33.77
CA GLU A 130 6.22 16.06 34.61
C GLU A 130 5.87 15.90 36.10
N SER A 131 5.07 14.89 36.46
CA SER A 131 4.69 14.61 37.86
C SER A 131 5.88 14.15 38.70
N PRO A 132 5.84 14.35 40.04
CA PRO A 132 6.86 13.81 40.94
C PRO A 132 7.05 12.31 40.84
N GLU A 133 5.96 11.53 40.68
CA GLU A 133 5.98 10.07 40.53
C GLU A 133 6.78 9.60 39.31
N ALA A 134 6.86 10.39 38.24
CA ALA A 134 7.57 10.10 37.01
C ALA A 134 9.09 10.32 37.10
N GLU A 135 9.66 10.67 38.27
CA GLU A 135 11.10 10.94 38.43
C GLU A 135 11.95 9.76 37.96
N ILE A 136 11.55 8.53 38.28
CA ILE A 136 12.25 7.33 37.82
C ILE A 136 12.26 7.21 36.29
N GLY A 137 11.17 7.59 35.62
CA GLY A 137 11.07 7.61 34.15
C GLY A 137 11.97 8.68 33.53
N ARG A 138 11.98 9.89 34.13
CA ARG A 138 12.88 10.97 33.68
C ARG A 138 14.36 10.63 33.92
N LYS A 139 14.67 9.97 35.04
CA LYS A 139 16.02 9.46 35.32
C LYS A 139 16.47 8.44 34.28
N PHE A 140 15.60 7.48 33.94
CA PHE A 140 15.87 6.50 32.88
C PHE A 140 16.16 7.18 31.54
N LEU A 141 15.35 8.18 31.13
CA LEU A 141 15.58 8.92 29.88
C LEU A 141 16.93 9.66 29.92
N LYS A 142 17.23 10.32 31.03
CA LYS A 142 18.51 11.02 31.22
C LYS A 142 19.71 10.07 31.17
N GLU A 143 19.61 8.92 31.82
CA GLU A 143 20.63 7.86 31.78
C GLU A 143 20.87 7.31 30.38
N ARG A 144 19.87 7.36 29.51
CA ARG A 144 19.93 7.00 28.08
C ARG A 144 20.30 8.18 27.15
N GLY A 145 20.67 9.32 27.74
CA GLY A 145 21.07 10.52 26.99
C GLY A 145 19.92 11.26 26.30
N PHE A 146 18.69 11.10 26.80
CA PHE A 146 17.51 11.81 26.30
C PHE A 146 17.11 12.92 27.30
N ASP A 147 17.11 14.15 26.82
CA ASP A 147 16.69 15.33 27.55
C ASP A 147 15.16 15.57 27.42
N LYS A 148 14.69 16.66 28.04
CA LYS A 148 13.28 17.06 27.98
C LYS A 148 12.81 17.31 26.53
N ASN A 149 13.66 17.92 25.69
CA ASN A 149 13.30 18.22 24.30
C ASN A 149 13.15 16.92 23.49
N SER A 150 14.02 15.95 23.71
CA SER A 150 13.92 14.61 23.11
C SER A 150 12.61 13.94 23.53
N ALA A 151 12.27 13.99 24.82
CA ALA A 151 11.02 13.41 25.33
C ALA A 151 9.77 14.07 24.69
N GLN A 152 9.80 15.39 24.51
CA GLN A 152 8.72 16.14 23.85
C GLN A 152 8.62 15.81 22.37
N GLN A 153 9.75 15.75 21.65
CA GLN A 153 9.79 15.41 20.22
C GLN A 153 9.10 14.07 19.92
N PHE A 154 9.32 13.06 20.77
CA PHE A 154 8.74 11.72 20.62
C PHE A 154 7.47 11.52 21.43
N ASN A 155 6.91 12.59 22.02
CA ASN A 155 5.68 12.57 22.81
C ASN A 155 5.69 11.53 23.96
N ILE A 156 6.85 11.31 24.59
CA ILE A 156 7.02 10.33 25.65
C ILE A 156 6.18 10.73 26.86
N GLY A 157 5.55 9.74 27.48
CA GLY A 157 4.70 9.90 28.64
C GLY A 157 5.01 8.95 29.78
N TYR A 158 4.26 9.08 30.85
CA TYR A 158 4.34 8.22 32.03
C TYR A 158 2.97 7.74 32.46
N ALA A 159 2.80 6.44 32.61
CA ALA A 159 1.63 5.83 33.22
C ALA A 159 1.90 5.63 34.72
N SER A 160 1.09 6.26 35.59
CA SER A 160 1.21 6.16 37.03
C SER A 160 1.02 4.72 37.55
N LYS A 161 1.46 4.41 38.77
CA LYS A 161 1.23 3.09 39.41
C LYS A 161 -0.23 2.83 39.76
N ASN A 162 -1.06 3.87 39.81
CA ASN A 162 -2.47 3.75 40.16
C ASN A 162 -3.22 2.84 39.19
N TRP A 163 -4.27 2.22 39.70
CA TRP A 163 -5.00 1.18 38.96
C TRP A 163 -5.91 1.74 37.86
N ASP A 164 -6.44 2.95 37.99
CA ASP A 164 -7.56 3.46 37.19
C ASP A 164 -7.50 4.96 36.89
N ASN A 165 -6.32 5.57 36.96
CA ASN A 165 -6.17 7.01 36.73
C ASN A 165 -6.55 7.43 35.30
N LEU A 166 -6.08 6.69 34.29
CA LEU A 166 -6.43 6.94 32.91
C LEU A 166 -7.92 6.61 32.67
N THR A 167 -8.39 5.49 33.20
CA THR A 167 -9.79 5.07 33.10
C THR A 167 -10.73 6.17 33.65
N LYS A 168 -10.44 6.71 34.84
CA LYS A 168 -11.23 7.80 35.43
C LYS A 168 -11.19 9.06 34.55
N PHE A 169 -10.02 9.44 34.09
CA PHE A 169 -9.84 10.62 33.22
C PHE A 169 -10.66 10.49 31.93
N LEU A 170 -10.57 9.36 31.23
CA LEU A 170 -11.27 9.16 29.97
C LEU A 170 -12.79 9.01 30.16
N LYS A 171 -13.24 8.39 31.27
CA LYS A 171 -14.67 8.36 31.61
C LYS A 171 -15.24 9.77 31.84
N GLN A 172 -14.49 10.68 32.45
CA GLN A 172 -14.88 12.10 32.58
C GLN A 172 -14.97 12.82 31.23
N LYS A 173 -14.27 12.31 30.21
CA LYS A 173 -14.34 12.79 28.82
C LYS A 173 -15.47 12.14 28.00
N GLY A 174 -16.27 11.25 28.61
CA GLY A 174 -17.44 10.64 28.00
C GLY A 174 -17.22 9.27 27.37
N PHE A 175 -16.07 8.64 27.57
CA PHE A 175 -15.82 7.28 27.07
C PHE A 175 -16.40 6.22 28.02
N SER A 176 -17.00 5.19 27.45
CA SER A 176 -17.44 4.00 28.17
C SER A 176 -16.26 3.03 28.42
N GLU A 177 -16.39 2.18 29.45
CA GLU A 177 -15.37 1.17 29.75
C GLU A 177 -15.15 0.21 28.56
N GLN A 178 -16.21 -0.12 27.83
CA GLN A 178 -16.13 -1.00 26.65
C GLN A 178 -15.28 -0.36 25.55
N GLU A 179 -15.45 0.93 25.27
CA GLU A 179 -14.63 1.64 24.28
C GLU A 179 -13.16 1.69 24.70
N LEU A 180 -12.87 1.88 25.98
CA LEU A 180 -11.49 1.89 26.51
C LEU A 180 -10.82 0.51 26.44
N VAL A 181 -11.57 -0.57 26.64
CA VAL A 181 -11.09 -1.94 26.47
C VAL A 181 -10.83 -2.25 25.00
N LEU A 182 -11.72 -1.84 24.10
CA LEU A 182 -11.55 -1.99 22.65
C LEU A 182 -10.37 -1.18 22.12
N ALA A 183 -10.06 -0.03 22.72
CA ALA A 183 -8.86 0.75 22.43
C ALA A 183 -7.57 0.10 22.98
N GLY A 184 -7.67 -0.95 23.79
CA GLY A 184 -6.53 -1.59 24.43
C GLY A 184 -5.86 -0.75 25.52
N LEU A 185 -6.54 0.29 26.01
CA LEU A 185 -6.09 1.16 27.11
C LEU A 185 -6.38 0.60 28.49
N CYS A 186 -7.43 -0.21 28.58
CA CYS A 186 -7.91 -0.81 29.83
C CYS A 186 -8.08 -2.34 29.71
N ILE A 187 -8.14 -2.99 30.85
CA ILE A 187 -8.38 -4.43 30.98
C ILE A 187 -9.56 -4.64 31.92
N THR A 188 -10.48 -5.53 31.57
CA THR A 188 -11.57 -5.97 32.47
C THR A 188 -11.06 -7.08 33.38
N GLY A 189 -11.04 -6.82 34.68
CA GLY A 189 -10.67 -7.80 35.71
C GLY A 189 -11.87 -8.19 36.59
N GLN A 190 -11.63 -9.08 37.55
CA GLN A 190 -12.69 -9.55 38.48
C GLN A 190 -13.30 -8.45 39.35
N LYS A 191 -12.54 -7.38 39.62
CA LYS A 191 -12.94 -6.25 40.49
C LYS A 191 -13.32 -4.98 39.69
N GLY A 192 -13.46 -5.08 38.37
CA GLY A 192 -13.78 -3.96 37.46
C GLY A 192 -12.67 -3.67 36.46
N THR A 193 -12.86 -2.61 35.69
CA THR A 193 -11.93 -2.17 34.63
C THR A 193 -10.78 -1.36 35.23
N TYR A 194 -9.55 -1.65 34.78
CA TYR A 194 -8.33 -0.99 35.24
C TYR A 194 -7.38 -0.66 34.07
N ASP A 195 -6.46 0.28 34.31
CA ASP A 195 -5.48 0.75 33.33
C ASP A 195 -4.54 -0.38 32.90
N ARG A 196 -4.37 -0.56 31.59
CA ARG A 196 -3.45 -1.56 31.04
C ARG A 196 -1.99 -1.26 31.38
N PHE A 197 -1.61 0.01 31.28
CA PHE A 197 -0.24 0.47 31.54
C PHE A 197 -0.19 1.13 32.92
N ARG A 198 0.69 0.66 33.78
CA ARG A 198 0.86 1.14 35.15
C ARG A 198 2.33 1.13 35.53
N GLY A 199 2.83 2.23 36.13
CA GLY A 199 4.23 2.37 36.53
C GLY A 199 5.23 2.24 35.39
N ARG A 200 4.87 2.71 34.20
CA ARG A 200 5.66 2.49 32.97
C ARG A 200 5.92 3.79 32.22
N LEU A 201 7.06 3.84 31.55
CA LEU A 201 7.36 4.86 30.57
C LEU A 201 6.65 4.51 29.26
N ILE A 202 6.02 5.51 28.61
CA ILE A 202 5.10 5.31 27.48
C ILE A 202 5.66 5.98 26.22
N TRP A 203 5.67 5.25 25.13
CA TRP A 203 5.89 5.73 23.76
C TRP A 203 4.59 5.63 22.98
N PRO A 204 4.00 6.74 22.52
CA PRO A 204 2.85 6.66 21.61
C PRO A 204 3.31 6.13 20.26
N ILE A 205 2.60 5.13 19.76
CA ILE A 205 2.82 4.55 18.44
C ILE A 205 1.86 5.23 17.48
N LYS A 206 2.40 5.82 16.42
CA LYS A 206 1.63 6.57 15.41
C LYS A 206 1.67 5.85 14.07
N ASP A 207 0.57 5.94 13.34
CA ASP A 207 0.53 5.52 11.94
C ASP A 207 1.26 6.53 11.02
N ALA A 208 1.31 6.23 9.73
CA ALA A 208 1.96 7.10 8.76
C ALA A 208 1.30 8.48 8.64
N SER A 209 0.03 8.64 8.99
CA SER A 209 -0.67 9.94 9.01
C SER A 209 -0.36 10.77 10.26
N GLY A 210 0.17 10.14 11.31
CA GLY A 210 0.50 10.76 12.58
C GLY A 210 -0.54 10.55 13.68
N GLU A 211 -1.61 9.76 13.42
CA GLU A 211 -2.62 9.40 14.41
C GLU A 211 -2.06 8.41 15.43
N VAL A 212 -2.38 8.59 16.72
CA VAL A 212 -1.95 7.67 17.77
C VAL A 212 -2.80 6.39 17.72
N VAL A 213 -2.22 5.31 17.24
CA VAL A 213 -2.91 4.01 17.08
C VAL A 213 -2.71 3.08 18.27
N GLY A 214 -1.69 3.31 19.09
CA GLY A 214 -1.39 2.50 20.26
C GLY A 214 -0.21 3.02 21.06
N PHE A 215 0.30 2.21 21.97
CA PHE A 215 1.38 2.57 22.90
C PHE A 215 2.34 1.41 23.09
N GLY A 216 3.63 1.75 23.18
CA GLY A 216 4.66 0.89 23.76
C GLY A 216 4.96 1.36 25.17
N ALA A 217 5.11 0.42 26.11
CA ALA A 217 5.30 0.74 27.53
C ALA A 217 6.47 -0.06 28.10
N ARG A 218 7.48 0.63 28.67
CA ARG A 218 8.64 0.03 29.29
C ARG A 218 8.47 -0.01 30.81
N ARG A 219 8.74 -1.17 31.39
CA ARG A 219 8.77 -1.39 32.84
C ARG A 219 9.88 -0.55 33.50
N LEU A 220 9.54 0.10 34.61
CA LEU A 220 10.45 0.94 35.40
C LEU A 220 10.72 0.35 36.81
N PHE A 221 9.84 -0.50 37.31
CA PHE A 221 9.87 -0.99 38.67
C PHE A 221 10.04 -2.51 38.68
N ASP A 222 10.81 -3.03 39.66
CA ASP A 222 11.10 -4.46 39.79
C ASP A 222 9.91 -5.28 40.32
N ASP A 223 8.96 -4.63 41.00
CA ASP A 223 7.70 -5.22 41.48
C ASP A 223 6.68 -5.45 40.35
N ASP A 224 6.87 -4.88 39.16
CA ASP A 224 6.07 -5.18 37.96
C ASP A 224 6.48 -6.53 37.37
N GLN A 225 5.62 -7.55 37.52
CA GLN A 225 5.85 -8.91 37.02
C GLN A 225 5.62 -9.06 35.50
N GLY A 226 5.17 -7.98 34.82
CA GLY A 226 4.94 -7.99 33.38
C GLY A 226 6.23 -7.97 32.56
N PRO A 227 6.14 -8.11 31.23
CA PRO A 227 7.29 -8.08 30.33
C PRO A 227 8.02 -6.72 30.39
N LYS A 228 9.33 -6.72 30.08
CA LYS A 228 10.17 -5.51 30.01
C LYS A 228 9.53 -4.44 29.11
N TYR A 229 9.01 -4.85 27.96
CA TYR A 229 8.20 -4.01 27.05
C TYR A 229 6.81 -4.62 26.89
N LEU A 230 5.78 -3.81 27.05
CA LEU A 230 4.38 -4.17 26.90
C LEU A 230 3.75 -3.21 25.85
N ASN A 231 3.23 -3.76 24.77
CA ASN A 231 2.57 -2.97 23.74
C ASN A 231 1.05 -3.09 23.84
N THR A 232 0.35 -2.15 23.19
CA THR A 232 -1.09 -2.26 22.93
C THR A 232 -1.38 -3.61 22.26
N PRO A 233 -2.48 -4.31 22.63
CA PRO A 233 -2.91 -5.51 21.92
C PRO A 233 -3.41 -5.16 20.51
N GLU A 234 -3.67 -6.17 19.67
CA GLU A 234 -4.36 -5.95 18.39
C GLU A 234 -5.71 -5.26 18.62
N THR A 235 -5.97 -4.18 17.88
CA THR A 235 -7.23 -3.41 17.91
C THR A 235 -7.71 -3.11 16.50
N LEU A 236 -8.85 -2.44 16.35
CA LEU A 236 -9.34 -1.97 15.05
C LEU A 236 -8.37 -0.98 14.36
N VAL A 237 -7.55 -0.26 15.15
CA VAL A 237 -6.63 0.77 14.64
C VAL A 237 -5.15 0.36 14.73
N TYR A 238 -4.82 -0.69 15.46
CA TYR A 238 -3.45 -1.13 15.71
C TYR A 238 -3.24 -2.59 15.33
N LYS A 239 -2.43 -2.83 14.32
CA LYS A 239 -1.94 -4.15 13.92
C LYS A 239 -0.43 -4.13 13.92
N LYS A 240 0.21 -4.97 14.76
CA LYS A 240 1.68 -4.99 14.92
C LYS A 240 2.44 -5.21 13.63
N SER A 241 1.88 -6.01 12.71
CA SER A 241 2.49 -6.28 11.41
C SER A 241 2.39 -5.10 10.43
N GLN A 242 1.56 -4.09 10.73
CA GLN A 242 1.26 -2.98 9.82
C GLN A 242 1.71 -1.62 10.36
N VAL A 243 2.44 -1.59 11.48
CA VAL A 243 2.87 -0.33 12.10
C VAL A 243 4.37 -0.38 12.36
N LEU A 244 5.04 0.72 11.99
CA LEU A 244 6.45 0.95 12.29
C LEU A 244 6.58 2.22 13.15
N TYR A 245 7.18 2.08 14.33
CA TYR A 245 7.45 3.21 15.21
C TYR A 245 8.42 4.21 14.57
N GLY A 246 8.10 5.48 14.63
CA GLY A 246 8.89 6.57 14.08
C GLY A 246 8.63 6.86 12.59
N LEU A 247 7.79 6.08 11.91
CA LEU A 247 7.49 6.28 10.48
C LEU A 247 6.83 7.63 10.20
N ASP A 248 5.97 8.11 11.11
CA ASP A 248 5.33 9.43 11.03
C ASP A 248 6.36 10.56 10.89
N GLN A 249 7.48 10.47 11.62
CA GLN A 249 8.58 11.44 11.56
C GLN A 249 9.56 11.15 10.41
N ALA A 250 9.81 9.86 10.10
CA ALA A 250 10.82 9.43 9.14
C ALA A 250 10.39 9.52 7.68
N LYS A 251 9.09 9.43 7.37
CA LYS A 251 8.56 9.25 6.00
C LYS A 251 9.10 10.28 4.97
N LYS A 252 9.23 11.55 5.35
CA LYS A 252 9.76 12.60 4.46
C LYS A 252 11.24 12.40 4.13
N ASP A 253 12.03 12.08 5.17
CA ASP A 253 13.46 11.79 4.99
C ASP A 253 13.68 10.48 4.23
N ILE A 254 12.87 9.44 4.46
CA ILE A 254 12.90 8.18 3.71
C ILE A 254 12.64 8.44 2.23
N THR A 255 11.59 9.18 1.90
CA THR A 255 11.24 9.50 0.51
C THR A 255 12.32 10.33 -0.18
N SER A 256 12.91 11.33 0.51
CA SER A 256 13.92 12.21 -0.09
C SER A 256 15.28 11.54 -0.25
N LYS A 257 15.71 10.75 0.76
CA LYS A 257 17.02 10.07 0.77
C LYS A 257 16.99 8.69 0.12
N LYS A 258 15.79 8.16 -0.17
CA LYS A 258 15.60 6.80 -0.68
C LYS A 258 16.26 5.74 0.20
N GLN A 259 16.26 5.96 1.50
CA GLN A 259 16.92 5.12 2.48
C GLN A 259 16.05 4.96 3.71
N VAL A 260 15.95 3.75 4.25
CA VAL A 260 15.36 3.47 5.56
C VAL A 260 16.34 2.67 6.41
N VAL A 261 16.40 3.00 7.69
CA VAL A 261 17.18 2.27 8.69
C VAL A 261 16.20 1.56 9.62
N ILE A 262 16.30 0.25 9.72
CA ILE A 262 15.46 -0.58 10.58
C ILE A 262 16.26 -0.92 11.83
N VAL A 263 15.75 -0.47 12.98
CA VAL A 263 16.34 -0.73 14.31
C VAL A 263 15.38 -1.55 15.16
N GLU A 264 15.83 -2.06 16.32
CA GLU A 264 15.06 -2.99 17.13
C GLU A 264 14.03 -2.33 18.04
N GLY A 265 14.34 -1.15 18.60
CA GLY A 265 13.53 -0.57 19.67
C GLY A 265 13.22 0.93 19.55
N TYR A 266 12.35 1.39 20.45
CA TYR A 266 11.92 2.80 20.53
C TYR A 266 13.10 3.74 20.84
N THR A 267 13.98 3.35 21.75
CA THR A 267 15.16 4.11 22.14
C THR A 267 16.18 4.23 21.02
N ASP A 268 16.27 3.21 20.17
CA ASP A 268 17.20 3.19 19.04
C ASP A 268 16.74 4.13 17.93
N VAL A 269 15.43 4.17 17.65
CA VAL A 269 14.84 5.17 16.75
C VAL A 269 15.16 6.58 17.25
N MET A 270 14.93 6.84 18.55
CA MET A 270 15.25 8.13 19.14
C MET A 270 16.73 8.48 19.00
N ALA A 271 17.64 7.54 19.31
CA ALA A 271 19.07 7.74 19.21
C ALA A 271 19.49 8.05 17.77
N CYS A 272 18.98 7.31 16.79
CA CYS A 272 19.22 7.54 15.36
C CYS A 272 18.74 8.93 14.91
N HIS A 273 17.51 9.29 15.23
CA HIS A 273 16.94 10.60 14.86
C HIS A 273 17.73 11.77 15.43
N LEU A 274 18.08 11.69 16.73
CA LEU A 274 18.89 12.71 17.40
C LEU A 274 20.33 12.80 16.88
N SER A 275 20.82 11.70 16.27
CA SER A 275 22.13 11.67 15.61
C SER A 275 22.08 12.09 14.12
N GLY A 276 20.90 12.56 13.64
CA GLY A 276 20.75 13.00 12.24
C GLY A 276 20.34 11.89 11.26
N VAL A 277 20.23 10.63 11.71
CA VAL A 277 19.71 9.50 10.91
C VAL A 277 18.17 9.46 11.05
N LYS A 278 17.51 10.45 10.44
CA LYS A 278 16.05 10.64 10.53
C LYS A 278 15.22 9.63 9.74
N THR A 279 15.86 8.67 9.09
CA THR A 279 15.22 7.60 8.32
C THR A 279 15.01 6.33 9.14
N ALA A 280 15.32 6.35 10.45
CA ALA A 280 15.21 5.19 11.32
C ALA A 280 13.76 4.91 11.75
N VAL A 281 13.38 3.63 11.71
CA VAL A 281 12.09 3.10 12.16
C VAL A 281 12.31 1.78 12.90
N ALA A 282 11.35 1.39 13.77
CA ALA A 282 11.40 0.11 14.48
C ALA A 282 10.07 -0.63 14.39
N THR A 283 10.12 -1.96 14.50
CA THR A 283 8.93 -2.79 14.68
C THR A 283 8.41 -2.71 16.12
N CYS A 284 7.12 -2.95 16.31
CA CYS A 284 6.45 -2.81 17.60
C CYS A 284 6.34 -4.16 18.33
N GLY A 285 7.46 -4.79 18.66
CA GLY A 285 7.50 -6.06 19.40
C GLY A 285 7.11 -7.29 18.56
N THR A 286 7.38 -7.25 17.28
CA THR A 286 7.29 -8.37 16.34
C THR A 286 8.51 -8.35 15.42
N ALA A 287 8.82 -9.47 14.77
CA ALA A 287 9.85 -9.48 13.74
C ALA A 287 9.41 -8.64 12.53
N PHE A 288 10.38 -8.05 11.85
CA PHE A 288 10.12 -7.38 10.57
C PHE A 288 9.58 -8.40 9.56
N GLY A 289 8.46 -8.10 8.91
CA GLY A 289 7.74 -9.01 8.02
C GLY A 289 7.32 -8.34 6.71
N GLU A 290 6.60 -9.10 5.87
CA GLU A 290 6.15 -8.66 4.54
C GLU A 290 5.27 -7.40 4.58
N ASP A 291 4.37 -7.30 5.56
CA ASP A 291 3.50 -6.11 5.70
C ASP A 291 4.32 -4.85 5.99
N HIS A 292 5.33 -4.94 6.89
CA HIS A 292 6.25 -3.84 7.15
C HIS A 292 7.02 -3.44 5.89
N ALA A 293 7.48 -4.44 5.16
CA ALA A 293 8.16 -4.29 3.89
C ALA A 293 7.30 -3.56 2.86
N ARG A 294 6.04 -3.96 2.75
CA ARG A 294 5.05 -3.34 1.85
C ARG A 294 4.84 -1.86 2.18
N ILE A 295 4.75 -1.52 3.47
CA ILE A 295 4.61 -0.13 3.92
C ILE A 295 5.83 0.71 3.50
N LEU A 296 7.05 0.22 3.74
CA LEU A 296 8.28 0.96 3.42
C LEU A 296 8.51 1.13 1.93
N ARG A 297 8.16 0.13 1.11
CA ARG A 297 8.25 0.25 -0.35
C ARG A 297 7.53 1.50 -0.87
N ARG A 298 6.35 1.82 -0.34
CA ARG A 298 5.55 2.98 -0.76
C ARG A 298 6.30 4.31 -0.66
N PHE A 299 7.29 4.38 0.24
CA PHE A 299 8.10 5.58 0.46
C PHE A 299 9.48 5.52 -0.20
N LEU A 300 10.01 4.31 -0.46
CA LEU A 300 11.36 4.09 -0.99
C LEU A 300 11.44 4.11 -2.51
N MET A 301 10.38 3.70 -3.22
CA MET A 301 10.51 3.41 -4.64
C MET A 301 10.48 4.65 -5.52
N ASP A 302 11.48 4.66 -6.40
CA ASP A 302 11.61 5.52 -7.56
C ASP A 302 11.43 4.68 -8.83
N GLU A 303 10.95 5.31 -9.92
CA GLU A 303 10.72 4.67 -11.22
C GLU A 303 11.97 3.93 -11.71
N GLU A 304 11.78 2.74 -12.29
CA GLU A 304 12.68 1.97 -13.15
C GLU A 304 14.10 1.65 -12.64
N GLN A 305 14.67 2.40 -11.71
CA GLN A 305 15.97 2.13 -11.11
C GLN A 305 15.81 1.83 -9.62
N PHE A 306 16.11 0.61 -9.23
CA PHE A 306 16.12 0.09 -7.85
C PHE A 306 17.11 0.86 -6.95
N THR A 307 16.83 2.13 -6.67
CA THR A 307 17.74 3.03 -5.95
C THR A 307 17.49 3.10 -4.46
N GLY A 308 16.33 2.63 -3.97
CA GLY A 308 16.01 2.61 -2.56
C GLY A 308 16.90 1.65 -1.75
N GLU A 309 17.28 2.06 -0.53
CA GLU A 309 18.13 1.27 0.37
C GLU A 309 17.38 0.94 1.65
N ILE A 310 17.40 -0.34 2.04
CA ILE A 310 16.98 -0.81 3.37
C ILE A 310 18.23 -1.21 4.12
N ILE A 311 18.45 -0.61 5.28
CA ILE A 311 19.59 -0.90 6.14
C ILE A 311 19.08 -1.47 7.45
N TYR A 312 19.38 -2.73 7.71
CA TYR A 312 19.13 -3.34 9.02
C TYR A 312 20.30 -3.08 9.95
N THR A 313 19.99 -2.63 11.17
CA THR A 313 20.96 -2.64 12.26
C THR A 313 20.63 -3.80 13.16
N PHE A 314 21.58 -4.68 13.36
CA PHE A 314 21.43 -5.82 14.27
C PHE A 314 22.51 -5.73 15.35
N ASP A 315 22.16 -6.19 16.54
CA ASP A 315 23.15 -6.49 17.56
C ASP A 315 24.11 -7.55 17.03
N GLY A 316 25.41 -7.42 17.29
CA GLY A 316 26.44 -8.32 16.75
C GLY A 316 26.37 -9.76 17.28
N ASP A 317 25.29 -10.16 17.92
CA ASP A 317 25.08 -11.46 18.55
C ASP A 317 24.45 -12.52 17.61
N GLU A 318 24.26 -13.74 18.09
CA GLU A 318 23.59 -14.83 17.36
C GLU A 318 22.14 -14.51 16.99
N ALA A 319 21.44 -13.71 17.80
CA ALA A 319 20.05 -13.34 17.54
C ALA A 319 19.97 -12.38 16.34
N GLY A 320 20.88 -11.40 16.27
CA GLY A 320 21.03 -10.50 15.12
C GLY A 320 21.38 -11.24 13.83
N GLN A 321 22.25 -12.28 13.90
CA GLN A 321 22.53 -13.13 12.74
C GLN A 321 21.29 -13.91 12.25
N LYS A 322 20.47 -14.44 13.18
CA LYS A 322 19.19 -15.10 12.83
C LYS A 322 18.19 -14.11 12.25
N ALA A 323 18.17 -12.87 12.74
CA ALA A 323 17.31 -11.81 12.21
C ALA A 323 17.74 -11.42 10.78
N ALA A 324 19.06 -11.35 10.51
CA ALA A 324 19.59 -11.11 9.16
C ALA A 324 19.20 -12.23 8.18
N LEU A 325 19.20 -13.50 8.60
CA LEU A 325 18.73 -14.62 7.77
C LEU A 325 17.22 -14.55 7.48
N LYS A 326 16.41 -14.09 8.43
CA LYS A 326 14.97 -13.84 8.18
C LYS A 326 14.78 -12.68 7.21
N ALA A 327 15.53 -11.59 7.38
CA ALA A 327 15.51 -10.47 6.46
C ALA A 327 15.92 -10.89 5.03
N PHE A 328 16.90 -11.79 4.90
CA PHE A 328 17.33 -12.38 3.63
C PHE A 328 16.20 -13.09 2.89
N ASN A 329 15.38 -13.90 3.59
CA ASN A 329 14.24 -14.58 2.99
C ASN A 329 13.16 -13.59 2.52
N LEU A 330 13.00 -12.48 3.22
CA LEU A 330 12.09 -11.38 2.85
C LEU A 330 12.64 -10.52 1.70
N ASP A 331 13.97 -10.34 1.64
CA ASP A 331 14.64 -9.53 0.61
C ASP A 331 14.35 -10.01 -0.81
N GLN A 332 14.10 -11.30 -0.98
CA GLN A 332 13.69 -11.90 -2.27
C GLN A 332 12.37 -11.33 -2.83
N THR A 333 11.56 -10.68 -1.98
CA THR A 333 10.34 -9.98 -2.37
C THR A 333 10.59 -8.50 -2.69
N PHE A 334 11.77 -7.95 -2.31
CA PHE A 334 12.13 -6.56 -2.53
C PHE A 334 12.88 -6.35 -3.85
N SER A 335 12.64 -5.20 -4.43
CA SER A 335 13.43 -4.68 -5.55
C SER A 335 14.44 -3.62 -5.10
N THR A 336 14.59 -3.42 -3.78
CA THR A 336 15.47 -2.43 -3.17
C THR A 336 16.80 -3.06 -2.78
N ARG A 337 17.85 -2.27 -2.71
CA ARG A 337 19.15 -2.72 -2.23
C ARG A 337 19.11 -2.85 -0.70
N THR A 338 19.40 -4.05 -0.20
CA THR A 338 19.36 -4.36 1.23
C THR A 338 20.76 -4.49 1.80
N PHE A 339 20.97 -3.82 2.92
CA PHE A 339 22.26 -3.75 3.62
C PHE A 339 22.09 -4.12 5.09
N VAL A 340 23.22 -4.44 5.72
CA VAL A 340 23.33 -4.66 7.16
C VAL A 340 24.43 -3.75 7.71
N ALA A 341 24.13 -3.06 8.80
CA ALA A 341 25.10 -2.29 9.57
C ALA A 341 25.23 -2.93 10.95
N ILE A 342 26.43 -3.43 11.30
CA ILE A 342 26.68 -4.17 12.54
C ILE A 342 27.71 -3.41 13.37
N GLU A 343 27.39 -3.17 14.63
CA GLU A 343 28.33 -2.64 15.60
C GLU A 343 29.21 -3.78 16.13
N LYS A 344 30.55 -3.59 16.09
CA LYS A 344 31.53 -4.66 16.33
C LYS A 344 31.54 -5.20 17.75
N ASN A 345 31.09 -4.40 18.73
CA ASN A 345 31.07 -4.75 20.15
C ASN A 345 29.66 -5.18 20.63
N GLY A 346 28.69 -5.32 19.72
CA GLY A 346 27.32 -5.72 20.03
C GLY A 346 26.50 -4.66 20.75
N LEU A 347 26.81 -3.37 20.55
CA LEU A 347 26.05 -2.26 21.13
C LEU A 347 24.86 -1.94 20.25
N ASP A 348 23.69 -1.76 20.89
CA ASP A 348 22.54 -1.17 20.22
C ASP A 348 22.81 0.32 19.87
N PRO A 349 22.07 0.91 18.92
CA PRO A 349 22.26 2.33 18.53
C PRO A 349 22.16 3.31 19.70
N CYS A 350 21.32 3.04 20.71
CA CYS A 350 21.20 3.90 21.87
C CYS A 350 22.46 3.85 22.75
N ASP A 351 22.98 2.66 23.02
CA ASP A 351 24.20 2.46 23.82
C ASP A 351 25.45 2.97 23.06
N LEU A 352 25.50 2.78 21.73
CA LEU A 352 26.57 3.31 20.89
C LEU A 352 26.60 4.85 20.92
N ARG A 353 25.45 5.49 20.80
CA ARG A 353 25.35 6.96 20.91
C ARG A 353 25.84 7.46 22.26
N GLN A 354 25.49 6.79 23.33
CA GLN A 354 25.92 7.15 24.68
C GLN A 354 27.44 7.09 24.86
N LYS A 355 28.06 6.01 24.37
CA LYS A 355 29.50 5.76 24.52
C LYS A 355 30.35 6.62 23.60
N SER A 356 29.91 6.79 22.34
CA SER A 356 30.76 7.31 21.27
C SER A 356 30.19 8.52 20.55
N GLY A 357 29.03 9.01 20.99
CA GLY A 357 28.39 10.24 20.45
C GLY A 357 27.59 10.02 19.17
N ASN A 358 27.04 11.12 18.65
CA ASN A 358 26.16 11.10 17.47
C ASN A 358 26.86 10.64 16.20
N ASP A 359 28.13 11.01 16.00
CA ASP A 359 28.91 10.68 14.81
C ASP A 359 29.13 9.16 14.67
N ALA A 360 29.17 8.43 15.78
CA ALA A 360 29.30 6.98 15.77
C ALA A 360 28.09 6.28 15.12
N ILE A 361 26.87 6.81 15.30
CA ILE A 361 25.67 6.29 14.63
C ILE A 361 25.75 6.54 13.13
N VAL A 362 26.15 7.74 12.73
CA VAL A 362 26.32 8.07 11.31
C VAL A 362 27.40 7.17 10.67
N ALA A 363 28.52 6.96 11.36
CA ALA A 363 29.59 6.07 10.91
C ALA A 363 29.14 4.59 10.82
N LEU A 364 28.32 4.12 11.78
CA LEU A 364 27.72 2.78 11.73
C LEU A 364 26.88 2.59 10.46
N ILE A 365 25.98 3.52 10.17
CA ILE A 365 25.13 3.42 8.97
C ILE A 365 25.95 3.55 7.68
N ALA A 366 27.01 4.36 7.68
CA ALA A 366 27.93 4.48 6.53
C ALA A 366 28.74 3.19 6.29
N SER A 367 29.04 2.41 7.33
CA SER A 367 29.80 1.15 7.25
C SER A 367 28.97 -0.06 6.80
N LYS A 368 27.71 0.15 6.38
CA LYS A 368 26.80 -0.90 5.92
C LYS A 368 27.44 -1.77 4.82
N VAL A 369 27.13 -3.07 4.86
CA VAL A 369 27.54 -4.06 3.85
C VAL A 369 26.31 -4.68 3.19
N PRO A 370 26.39 -5.13 1.92
CA PRO A 370 25.27 -5.84 1.29
C PRO A 370 24.83 -7.06 2.09
N LEU A 371 23.52 -7.24 2.25
CA LEU A 371 22.95 -8.34 3.04
C LEU A 371 23.40 -9.72 2.52
N PHE A 372 23.41 -9.92 1.20
CA PHE A 372 23.89 -11.17 0.59
C PHE A 372 25.35 -11.47 0.95
N GLU A 373 26.21 -10.46 0.84
CA GLU A 373 27.62 -10.59 1.20
C GLU A 373 27.79 -10.98 2.67
N PHE A 374 27.06 -10.31 3.57
CA PHE A 374 27.07 -10.61 5.00
C PHE A 374 26.64 -12.05 5.31
N VAL A 375 25.50 -12.48 4.76
CA VAL A 375 24.95 -13.81 5.01
C VAL A 375 25.87 -14.91 4.48
N ILE A 376 26.44 -14.73 3.28
CA ILE A 376 27.38 -15.68 2.70
C ILE A 376 28.68 -15.75 3.51
N LYS A 377 29.27 -14.59 3.85
CA LYS A 377 30.50 -14.54 4.66
C LYS A 377 30.29 -15.17 6.05
N ASN A 378 29.15 -14.94 6.67
CA ASN A 378 28.81 -15.58 7.94
C ASN A 378 28.64 -17.12 7.81
N ALA A 379 28.09 -17.59 6.69
CA ALA A 379 27.95 -19.03 6.45
C ALA A 379 29.32 -19.73 6.29
N ILE A 380 30.25 -19.09 5.54
CA ILE A 380 31.57 -19.66 5.29
C ILE A 380 32.53 -19.51 6.47
N SER A 381 32.38 -18.49 7.33
CA SER A 381 33.26 -18.22 8.46
C SER A 381 33.26 -19.32 9.55
N LYS A 382 32.30 -20.23 9.49
CA LYS A 382 32.16 -21.36 10.41
C LYS A 382 33.11 -22.52 10.06
N PHE A 383 33.80 -22.46 8.95
CA PHE A 383 34.66 -23.52 8.42
C PHE A 383 36.10 -23.03 8.29
N ASP A 384 37.06 -23.96 8.49
CA ASP A 384 38.47 -23.68 8.26
C ASP A 384 38.79 -23.67 6.75
N LEU A 385 39.00 -22.49 6.21
CA LEU A 385 39.27 -22.30 4.79
C LEU A 385 40.74 -22.60 4.40
N ASN A 386 41.61 -22.92 5.36
CA ASN A 386 43.02 -23.25 5.10
C ASN A 386 43.20 -24.65 4.55
N ASN A 387 42.23 -25.56 4.76
CA ASN A 387 42.26 -26.92 4.24
C ASN A 387 41.20 -27.16 3.18
N ALA A 388 41.37 -28.21 2.35
CA ALA A 388 40.50 -28.50 1.23
C ALA A 388 39.10 -28.94 1.68
N GLU A 389 39.00 -29.74 2.74
CA GLU A 389 37.75 -30.25 3.32
C GLU A 389 36.88 -29.12 3.84
N GLY A 390 37.48 -28.17 4.57
CA GLY A 390 36.80 -26.99 5.09
C GLY A 390 36.26 -26.10 3.97
N ARG A 391 37.02 -25.89 2.89
CA ARG A 391 36.56 -25.13 1.71
C ARG A 391 35.37 -25.79 1.02
N VAL A 392 35.39 -27.14 0.91
CA VAL A 392 34.27 -27.89 0.32
C VAL A 392 33.02 -27.82 1.22
N LEU A 393 33.18 -27.92 2.53
CA LEU A 393 32.06 -27.76 3.47
C LEU A 393 31.48 -26.35 3.43
N ALA A 394 32.34 -25.33 3.38
CA ALA A 394 31.94 -23.93 3.24
C ALA A 394 31.18 -23.70 1.91
N LEU A 395 31.63 -24.30 0.81
CA LEU A 395 30.91 -24.25 -0.48
C LEU A 395 29.51 -24.86 -0.37
N LYS A 396 29.40 -26.04 0.24
CA LYS A 396 28.09 -26.71 0.45
C LYS A 396 27.14 -25.87 1.32
N ALA A 397 27.66 -25.13 2.31
CA ALA A 397 26.85 -24.25 3.13
C ALA A 397 26.42 -22.96 2.41
N ALA A 398 27.27 -22.40 1.56
CA ALA A 398 27.03 -21.12 0.86
C ALA A 398 26.27 -21.28 -0.47
N ALA A 399 26.45 -22.40 -1.18
CA ALA A 399 25.81 -22.63 -2.49
C ALA A 399 24.27 -22.51 -2.48
N PRO A 400 23.53 -23.02 -1.47
CA PRO A 400 22.08 -22.83 -1.37
C PRO A 400 21.68 -21.35 -1.24
N ILE A 401 22.48 -20.54 -0.51
CA ILE A 401 22.23 -19.10 -0.31
C ILE A 401 22.34 -18.38 -1.66
N VAL A 402 23.43 -18.64 -2.40
CA VAL A 402 23.66 -18.05 -3.73
C VAL A 402 22.64 -18.57 -4.76
N SER A 403 22.23 -19.84 -4.68
CA SER A 403 21.23 -20.41 -5.57
C SER A 403 19.88 -19.70 -5.47
N ASN A 404 19.53 -19.23 -4.27
CA ASN A 404 18.28 -18.52 -3.99
C ASN A 404 18.26 -17.07 -4.51
N ILE A 405 19.36 -16.49 -4.98
CA ILE A 405 19.38 -15.14 -5.58
C ILE A 405 18.56 -15.18 -6.87
N LYS A 406 17.45 -14.41 -6.91
CA LYS A 406 16.51 -14.38 -8.05
C LYS A 406 17.00 -13.47 -9.17
N ASP A 407 17.78 -12.45 -8.85
CA ASP A 407 18.33 -11.51 -9.83
C ASP A 407 19.35 -12.20 -10.73
N LYS A 408 19.07 -12.20 -12.03
CA LYS A 408 19.88 -12.89 -13.05
C LYS A 408 21.24 -12.25 -13.28
N ALA A 409 21.39 -10.94 -13.02
CA ALA A 409 22.65 -10.23 -13.17
C ALA A 409 23.50 -10.33 -11.89
N LEU A 410 22.85 -10.28 -10.72
CA LEU A 410 23.51 -10.32 -9.43
C LEU A 410 24.05 -11.71 -9.07
N LYS A 411 23.33 -12.77 -9.43
CA LYS A 411 23.72 -14.15 -9.11
C LYS A 411 25.10 -14.55 -9.64
N PRO A 412 25.48 -14.31 -10.91
CA PRO A 412 26.82 -14.61 -11.42
C PRO A 412 27.93 -13.85 -10.67
N GLU A 413 27.67 -12.62 -10.24
CA GLU A 413 28.65 -11.85 -9.46
C GLU A 413 28.92 -12.49 -8.10
N TYR A 414 27.85 -12.95 -7.40
CA TYR A 414 28.04 -13.66 -6.13
C TYR A 414 28.67 -15.06 -6.29
N ILE A 415 28.49 -15.74 -7.40
CA ILE A 415 29.26 -16.96 -7.74
C ILE A 415 30.74 -16.64 -7.85
N ARG A 416 31.11 -15.56 -8.55
CA ARG A 416 32.50 -15.10 -8.69
C ARG A 416 33.11 -14.69 -7.35
N LEU A 417 32.39 -13.93 -6.55
CA LEU A 417 32.82 -13.51 -5.21
C LEU A 417 33.02 -14.72 -4.29
N LEU A 418 32.09 -15.67 -4.29
CA LEU A 418 32.19 -16.89 -3.48
C LEU A 418 33.40 -17.75 -3.88
N ALA A 419 33.66 -17.89 -5.18
CA ALA A 419 34.85 -18.57 -5.69
C ALA A 419 36.15 -17.93 -5.17
N GLY A 420 36.22 -16.60 -5.20
CA GLY A 420 37.36 -15.84 -4.66
C GLY A 420 37.52 -16.00 -3.14
N TRP A 421 36.43 -15.93 -2.37
CA TRP A 421 36.50 -16.08 -0.90
C TRP A 421 36.91 -17.48 -0.46
N LEU A 422 36.54 -18.51 -1.23
CA LEU A 422 36.88 -19.90 -0.93
C LEU A 422 38.22 -20.36 -1.56
N GLY A 423 38.76 -19.62 -2.53
CA GLY A 423 39.91 -20.05 -3.30
C GLY A 423 39.64 -21.32 -4.12
N ILE A 424 38.44 -21.40 -4.72
CA ILE A 424 37.96 -22.53 -5.53
C ILE A 424 37.69 -22.02 -6.95
N GLU A 425 37.84 -22.91 -7.94
CA GLU A 425 37.51 -22.64 -9.35
C GLU A 425 36.05 -22.21 -9.52
N ILE A 426 35.79 -21.16 -10.32
CA ILE A 426 34.45 -20.60 -10.57
C ILE A 426 33.49 -21.66 -11.07
N ASN A 427 33.94 -22.53 -12.00
CA ASN A 427 33.12 -23.60 -12.58
C ASN A 427 32.61 -24.58 -11.51
N SER A 428 33.42 -24.90 -10.52
CA SER A 428 33.05 -25.79 -9.41
C SER A 428 31.97 -25.15 -8.52
N VAL A 429 32.07 -23.84 -8.27
CA VAL A 429 31.09 -23.09 -7.50
C VAL A 429 29.77 -22.98 -8.30
N GLU A 430 29.84 -22.67 -9.58
CA GLU A 430 28.68 -22.57 -10.47
C GLU A 430 27.92 -23.90 -10.54
N GLN A 431 28.64 -25.01 -10.66
CA GLN A 431 28.07 -26.35 -10.66
C GLN A 431 27.36 -26.65 -9.35
N ALA A 432 27.98 -26.37 -8.20
CA ALA A 432 27.38 -26.55 -6.88
C ALA A 432 26.11 -25.71 -6.67
N VAL A 433 26.08 -24.46 -7.16
CA VAL A 433 24.92 -23.56 -7.10
C VAL A 433 23.79 -24.05 -8.02
N ASN A 434 24.12 -24.57 -9.22
CA ASN A 434 23.14 -25.04 -10.19
C ASN A 434 22.53 -26.41 -9.80
N ASP A 435 23.29 -27.32 -9.18
CA ASP A 435 22.79 -28.61 -8.71
C ASP A 435 21.77 -28.44 -7.57
N ASN A 436 21.94 -27.44 -6.71
CA ASN A 436 20.91 -27.06 -5.72
C ASN A 436 19.61 -26.56 -6.39
N ASN A 437 19.68 -25.87 -7.52
CA ASN A 437 18.51 -25.42 -8.28
C ASN A 437 17.71 -26.60 -8.90
N LYS A 438 18.36 -27.70 -9.27
CA LYS A 438 17.68 -28.89 -9.81
C LYS A 438 16.87 -29.63 -8.75
N GLN A 439 17.35 -29.70 -7.51
CA GLN A 439 16.61 -30.32 -6.41
C GLN A 439 15.35 -29.56 -6.02
N ILE A 440 15.31 -28.23 -6.17
CA ILE A 440 14.13 -27.40 -5.89
C ILE A 440 13.08 -27.48 -7.03
N ARG A 441 13.49 -27.73 -8.27
CA ARG A 441 12.58 -27.82 -9.44
C ARG A 441 11.74 -29.07 -9.51
N THR A 442 12.05 -30.12 -8.75
CA THR A 442 11.31 -31.40 -8.77
C THR A 442 10.03 -31.40 -7.96
N VAL A 443 9.68 -30.34 -7.25
CA VAL A 443 8.48 -30.28 -6.39
C VAL A 443 7.38 -29.34 -6.91
N THR A 444 7.60 -28.61 -8.01
CA THR A 444 6.59 -27.65 -8.48
C THR A 444 6.39 -27.73 -10.01
N TYR A 445 5.94 -28.88 -10.51
CA TYR A 445 5.22 -28.95 -11.77
C TYR A 445 3.74 -29.21 -11.47
N VAL A 446 3.02 -28.15 -11.14
CA VAL A 446 1.60 -28.05 -11.41
C VAL A 446 1.45 -26.98 -12.49
N SER A 447 0.95 -27.45 -13.62
CA SER A 447 0.66 -26.72 -14.84
C SER A 447 0.00 -25.36 -14.57
N LYS A 448 0.65 -24.26 -14.94
CA LYS A 448 -0.05 -23.06 -15.39
C LYS A 448 -0.15 -23.14 -16.91
N ASN A 449 -1.35 -23.44 -17.38
CA ASN A 449 -1.75 -23.16 -18.75
C ASN A 449 -1.52 -21.67 -18.99
N ASP A 450 -0.60 -21.34 -19.90
CA ASP A 450 -0.54 -20.08 -20.60
C ASP A 450 -1.82 -19.92 -21.46
N GLN A 451 -2.88 -19.46 -20.84
CA GLN A 451 -3.92 -18.75 -21.57
C GLN A 451 -3.41 -17.31 -21.74
N ASN A 452 -2.67 -17.09 -22.82
CA ASN A 452 -2.59 -15.79 -23.46
C ASN A 452 -4.03 -15.34 -23.73
N ASN A 453 -4.59 -14.54 -22.83
CA ASN A 453 -5.74 -13.69 -23.11
C ASN A 453 -5.28 -12.68 -24.17
N LYS A 454 -5.38 -13.04 -25.44
CA LYS A 454 -5.53 -12.06 -26.51
C LYS A 454 -6.84 -11.36 -26.17
N GLU A 455 -6.75 -10.15 -25.63
CA GLU A 455 -7.91 -9.25 -25.52
C GLU A 455 -8.62 -9.32 -26.89
N ASN A 456 -9.89 -9.70 -26.89
CA ASN A 456 -10.66 -9.69 -28.12
C ASN A 456 -10.63 -8.26 -28.63
N ILE A 457 -10.27 -8.05 -29.89
CA ILE A 457 -10.14 -6.72 -30.51
C ILE A 457 -11.41 -5.90 -30.29
N GLU A 458 -12.58 -6.55 -30.28
CA GLU A 458 -13.88 -5.93 -30.00
C GLU A 458 -13.93 -5.35 -28.58
N SER A 459 -13.54 -6.12 -27.57
CA SER A 459 -13.52 -5.68 -26.19
C SER A 459 -12.58 -4.47 -25.97
N SER A 460 -11.46 -4.42 -26.68
CA SER A 460 -10.53 -3.29 -26.65
C SER A 460 -11.14 -2.00 -27.22
N ILE A 461 -11.90 -2.10 -28.32
CA ILE A 461 -12.56 -0.95 -28.95
C ILE A 461 -13.74 -0.47 -28.11
N GLU A 462 -14.53 -1.38 -27.54
CA GLU A 462 -15.62 -1.06 -26.61
C GLU A 462 -15.09 -0.27 -25.41
N LYS A 463 -13.99 -0.73 -24.82
CA LYS A 463 -13.33 -0.06 -23.69
C LYS A 463 -12.84 1.34 -24.07
N GLU A 464 -12.20 1.47 -25.24
CA GLU A 464 -11.67 2.74 -25.73
C GLU A 464 -12.80 3.76 -25.99
N ALA A 465 -13.94 3.31 -26.53
CA ALA A 465 -15.11 4.14 -26.73
C ALA A 465 -15.70 4.64 -25.40
N LEU A 466 -15.81 3.76 -24.39
CA LEU A 466 -16.27 4.16 -23.05
C LEU A 466 -15.31 5.15 -22.39
N LYS A 467 -14.01 4.98 -22.53
CA LYS A 467 -13.02 5.96 -22.06
C LYS A 467 -13.25 7.34 -22.68
N LEU A 468 -13.52 7.39 -23.98
CA LEU A 468 -13.83 8.64 -24.68
C LEU A 468 -15.11 9.28 -24.15
N ILE A 469 -16.14 8.51 -23.83
CA ILE A 469 -17.38 9.01 -23.22
C ILE A 469 -17.10 9.67 -21.86
N PHE A 470 -16.30 9.04 -21.02
CA PHE A 470 -15.99 9.57 -19.69
C PHE A 470 -14.99 10.73 -19.69
N GLN A 471 -14.01 10.70 -20.60
CA GLN A 471 -12.94 11.69 -20.57
C GLN A 471 -13.15 12.88 -21.51
N PHE A 472 -13.93 12.70 -22.59
CA PHE A 472 -14.19 13.73 -23.61
C PHE A 472 -15.68 13.78 -24.03
N PRO A 473 -16.61 13.96 -23.08
CA PRO A 473 -18.06 13.86 -23.33
C PRO A 473 -18.56 14.80 -24.44
N ILE A 474 -17.98 15.97 -24.54
CA ILE A 474 -18.36 16.96 -25.59
C ILE A 474 -17.99 16.48 -26.99
N LEU A 475 -16.82 15.84 -27.16
CA LEU A 475 -16.35 15.38 -28.46
C LEU A 475 -17.12 14.17 -29.00
N VAL A 476 -17.77 13.41 -28.13
CA VAL A 476 -18.48 12.17 -28.47
C VAL A 476 -20.00 12.36 -28.63
N SER A 477 -20.52 13.53 -28.33
CA SER A 477 -21.97 13.81 -28.25
C SER A 477 -22.76 13.45 -29.51
N GLU A 478 -22.18 13.60 -30.70
CA GLU A 478 -22.80 13.22 -31.98
C GLU A 478 -22.89 11.70 -32.18
N TRP A 479 -21.88 10.96 -31.66
CA TRP A 479 -21.79 9.51 -31.77
C TRP A 479 -22.70 8.78 -30.79
N LEU A 480 -22.96 9.36 -29.62
CA LEU A 480 -23.84 8.78 -28.62
C LEU A 480 -25.27 8.53 -29.11
N LYS A 481 -25.73 9.35 -30.09
CA LYS A 481 -27.03 9.16 -30.73
C LYS A 481 -27.09 7.96 -31.68
N GLN A 482 -25.93 7.38 -32.03
CA GLN A 482 -25.79 6.32 -33.04
C GLN A 482 -25.45 4.98 -32.40
N ILE A 483 -25.21 4.92 -31.09
CA ILE A 483 -24.89 3.70 -30.34
C ILE A 483 -26.02 3.39 -29.35
N ASN A 484 -26.14 2.11 -29.01
CA ASN A 484 -27.12 1.60 -28.04
C ASN A 484 -26.48 0.47 -27.20
N VAL A 485 -27.20 -0.06 -26.25
CA VAL A 485 -26.74 -1.15 -25.37
C VAL A 485 -26.25 -2.37 -26.16
N GLU A 486 -26.89 -2.70 -27.28
CA GLU A 486 -26.54 -3.84 -28.13
C GLU A 486 -25.24 -3.64 -28.92
N THR A 487 -24.75 -2.41 -29.00
CA THR A 487 -23.45 -2.08 -29.60
C THR A 487 -22.30 -2.73 -28.84
N PHE A 488 -22.45 -2.97 -27.55
CA PHE A 488 -21.45 -3.56 -26.67
C PHE A 488 -21.67 -5.08 -26.53
N THR A 489 -20.58 -5.86 -26.50
CA THR A 489 -20.61 -7.33 -26.32
C THR A 489 -20.38 -7.75 -24.88
N GLN A 490 -19.53 -7.00 -24.15
CA GLN A 490 -19.20 -7.32 -22.76
C GLN A 490 -20.35 -6.92 -21.83
N LEU A 491 -20.80 -7.86 -20.98
CA LEU A 491 -21.93 -7.63 -20.06
C LEU A 491 -21.73 -6.37 -19.19
N LYS A 492 -20.56 -6.22 -18.59
CA LYS A 492 -20.20 -5.07 -17.75
C LYS A 492 -20.25 -3.71 -18.50
N PHE A 493 -19.94 -3.70 -19.82
CA PHE A 493 -19.99 -2.50 -20.64
C PHE A 493 -21.42 -2.19 -21.08
N ARG A 494 -22.23 -3.23 -21.28
CA ARG A 494 -23.68 -3.08 -21.53
C ARG A 494 -24.40 -2.47 -20.34
N GLU A 495 -24.19 -3.02 -19.15
CA GLU A 495 -24.77 -2.50 -17.90
C GLU A 495 -24.35 -1.05 -17.64
N LEU A 496 -23.07 -0.74 -17.86
CA LEU A 496 -22.58 0.63 -17.72
C LEU A 496 -23.23 1.58 -18.74
N PHE A 497 -23.33 1.18 -20.00
CA PHE A 497 -23.95 2.02 -21.04
C PHE A 497 -25.46 2.17 -20.83
N GLU A 498 -26.15 1.17 -20.30
CA GLU A 498 -27.58 1.27 -19.95
C GLU A 498 -27.87 2.32 -18.88
N VAL A 499 -26.95 2.50 -17.94
CA VAL A 499 -27.04 3.57 -16.93
C VAL A 499 -26.70 4.93 -17.55
N LEU A 500 -25.68 5.00 -18.41
CA LEU A 500 -25.26 6.21 -19.12
C LEU A 500 -26.35 6.76 -20.05
N ASP A 501 -27.08 5.90 -20.75
CA ASP A 501 -28.14 6.26 -21.70
C ASP A 501 -29.35 6.94 -21.02
N LYS A 502 -29.52 6.71 -19.71
CA LYS A 502 -30.60 7.30 -18.89
C LYS A 502 -30.23 8.67 -18.28
N LEU A 503 -28.97 9.06 -18.35
CA LEU A 503 -28.44 10.27 -17.72
C LEU A 503 -28.14 11.36 -18.76
N GLU A 504 -28.39 12.62 -18.39
CA GLU A 504 -27.90 13.76 -19.19
C GLU A 504 -26.36 13.85 -19.07
N ILE A 505 -25.71 13.86 -20.22
CA ILE A 505 -24.24 13.95 -20.30
C ILE A 505 -23.83 15.38 -19.94
N SER A 506 -23.31 15.54 -18.74
CA SER A 506 -22.82 16.79 -18.17
C SER A 506 -21.39 16.63 -17.61
N GLU A 507 -20.75 17.73 -17.26
CA GLU A 507 -19.45 17.70 -16.59
C GLU A 507 -19.47 16.92 -15.24
N ASN A 508 -20.64 16.77 -14.63
CA ASN A 508 -20.88 16.05 -13.38
C ASN A 508 -21.35 14.60 -13.57
N LEU A 509 -21.24 14.04 -14.78
CA LEU A 509 -21.72 12.70 -15.11
C LEU A 509 -21.15 11.62 -14.19
N ILE A 510 -19.85 11.71 -13.89
CA ILE A 510 -19.13 10.74 -13.07
C ILE A 510 -19.63 10.79 -11.61
N ASP A 511 -19.84 12.00 -11.06
CA ASP A 511 -20.31 12.18 -9.69
C ASP A 511 -21.70 11.58 -9.49
N ASN A 512 -22.60 11.81 -10.43
CA ASN A 512 -23.96 11.27 -10.41
C ASN A 512 -23.96 9.73 -10.44
N LEU A 513 -23.12 9.13 -11.28
CA LEU A 513 -22.98 7.67 -11.40
C LEU A 513 -22.42 7.01 -10.15
N LEU A 514 -21.56 7.68 -9.39
CA LEU A 514 -20.93 7.15 -8.19
C LEU A 514 -21.80 7.29 -6.93
N ILE A 515 -22.67 8.31 -6.88
CA ILE A 515 -23.57 8.57 -5.75
C ILE A 515 -24.70 7.56 -5.73
N ASP A 516 -25.26 7.21 -6.90
CA ASP A 516 -26.47 6.39 -7.00
C ASP A 516 -26.22 4.88 -7.05
N ASN A 517 -24.95 4.44 -7.09
CA ASN A 517 -24.62 3.03 -7.23
C ASN A 517 -23.80 2.52 -6.03
N GLU A 518 -24.25 1.40 -5.40
CA GLU A 518 -23.54 0.79 -4.27
C GLU A 518 -22.53 -0.29 -4.70
N ASP A 519 -22.53 -0.70 -5.98
CA ASP A 519 -21.66 -1.77 -6.50
C ASP A 519 -20.20 -1.31 -6.65
N GLU A 520 -19.31 -1.91 -5.89
CA GLU A 520 -17.86 -1.63 -5.91
C GLU A 520 -17.19 -1.99 -7.25
N GLU A 521 -17.63 -3.06 -7.94
CA GLU A 521 -17.06 -3.42 -9.25
C GLU A 521 -17.43 -2.37 -10.30
N PHE A 522 -18.64 -1.84 -10.22
CA PHE A 522 -19.11 -0.79 -11.10
C PHE A 522 -18.35 0.53 -10.87
N LYS A 523 -18.13 0.92 -9.62
CA LYS A 523 -17.33 2.09 -9.26
C LYS A 523 -15.88 1.97 -9.74
N ASN A 524 -15.28 0.80 -9.57
CA ASN A 524 -13.93 0.52 -10.03
C ASN A 524 -13.82 0.62 -11.56
N LEU A 525 -14.82 0.14 -12.29
CA LEU A 525 -14.87 0.25 -13.75
C LEU A 525 -14.93 1.71 -14.20
N ILE A 526 -15.79 2.53 -13.59
CA ILE A 526 -15.88 3.98 -13.88
C ILE A 526 -14.55 4.68 -13.61
N ALA A 527 -13.94 4.42 -12.45
CA ALA A 527 -12.65 4.98 -12.09
C ALA A 527 -11.55 4.60 -13.09
N ALA A 528 -11.51 3.33 -13.51
CA ALA A 528 -10.57 2.85 -14.53
C ALA A 528 -10.73 3.60 -15.85
N LEU A 529 -11.95 3.68 -16.39
CA LEU A 529 -12.25 4.34 -17.66
C LEU A 529 -11.98 5.84 -17.62
N SER A 530 -12.12 6.46 -16.44
CA SER A 530 -11.89 7.89 -16.25
C SER A 530 -10.41 8.28 -16.19
N VAL A 531 -9.51 7.35 -15.79
CA VAL A 531 -8.10 7.64 -15.49
C VAL A 531 -7.14 7.06 -16.53
N GLU A 532 -7.54 5.98 -17.24
CA GLU A 532 -6.66 5.28 -18.18
C GLU A 532 -6.26 6.15 -19.36
N ASP A 533 -4.95 6.31 -19.59
CA ASP A 533 -4.39 7.08 -20.67
C ASP A 533 -4.74 6.49 -22.05
N PHE A 534 -4.84 7.35 -23.07
CA PHE A 534 -4.98 6.94 -24.47
C PHE A 534 -3.61 6.65 -25.08
N LYS A 535 -3.55 5.67 -25.99
CA LYS A 535 -2.33 5.33 -26.73
C LYS A 535 -1.91 6.37 -27.76
N ALA A 536 -2.82 7.28 -28.11
CA ALA A 536 -2.62 8.35 -29.09
C ALA A 536 -3.21 9.66 -28.60
N ASN A 537 -2.86 10.79 -29.25
CA ASN A 537 -3.50 12.07 -28.97
C ASN A 537 -4.98 12.02 -29.37
N VAL A 538 -5.86 12.40 -28.45
CA VAL A 538 -7.31 12.42 -28.68
C VAL A 538 -7.69 13.70 -29.42
N ASP A 539 -7.98 13.55 -30.69
CA ASP A 539 -8.57 14.59 -31.55
C ASP A 539 -9.88 14.09 -32.17
N LYS A 540 -10.57 14.93 -32.92
CA LYS A 540 -11.84 14.56 -33.58
C LYS A 540 -11.67 13.35 -34.50
N LYS A 541 -10.53 13.20 -35.20
CA LYS A 541 -10.28 12.07 -36.10
C LYS A 541 -10.13 10.77 -35.32
N TYR A 542 -9.45 10.82 -34.16
CA TYR A 542 -9.32 9.65 -33.29
C TYR A 542 -10.69 9.20 -32.78
N VAL A 543 -11.51 10.13 -32.28
CA VAL A 543 -12.88 9.85 -31.82
C VAL A 543 -13.71 9.23 -32.94
N ASP A 544 -13.72 9.85 -34.13
CA ASP A 544 -14.46 9.37 -35.29
C ASP A 544 -14.01 7.95 -35.70
N SER A 545 -12.71 7.66 -35.65
CA SER A 545 -12.16 6.34 -35.96
C SER A 545 -12.63 5.27 -34.99
N ILE A 546 -12.60 5.54 -33.67
CA ILE A 546 -13.00 4.58 -32.64
C ILE A 546 -14.49 4.27 -32.71
N PHE A 547 -15.35 5.30 -32.79
CA PHE A 547 -16.80 5.10 -32.85
C PHE A 547 -17.26 4.48 -34.17
N ALA A 548 -16.68 4.90 -35.30
CA ALA A 548 -16.97 4.28 -36.59
C ALA A 548 -16.60 2.79 -36.58
N ARG A 549 -15.48 2.42 -35.97
CA ARG A 549 -15.07 1.02 -35.83
C ARG A 549 -15.97 0.24 -34.86
N LEU A 550 -16.39 0.83 -33.76
CA LEU A 550 -17.32 0.24 -32.80
C LEU A 550 -18.66 -0.11 -33.48
N ILE A 551 -19.24 0.86 -34.23
CA ILE A 551 -20.50 0.66 -34.95
C ILE A 551 -20.32 -0.32 -36.11
N GLU A 552 -19.18 -0.30 -36.82
CA GLU A 552 -18.85 -1.26 -37.89
C GLU A 552 -18.86 -2.69 -37.38
N LEU A 553 -18.28 -2.95 -36.18
CA LEU A 553 -18.28 -4.26 -35.55
C LEU A 553 -19.69 -4.71 -35.15
N SER A 554 -20.49 -3.83 -34.56
CA SER A 554 -21.90 -4.09 -34.23
C SER A 554 -22.72 -4.41 -35.50
N THR A 555 -22.61 -3.58 -36.54
CA THR A 555 -23.27 -3.80 -37.84
C THR A 555 -22.85 -5.13 -38.47
N SER A 556 -21.58 -5.53 -38.33
CA SER A 556 -21.09 -6.83 -38.83
C SER A 556 -21.75 -8.01 -38.15
N ARG A 557 -22.08 -7.91 -36.84
CA ARG A 557 -22.84 -8.93 -36.11
C ARG A 557 -24.27 -9.03 -36.64
N THR A 558 -24.95 -7.90 -36.81
CA THR A 558 -26.31 -7.85 -37.37
C THR A 558 -26.35 -8.44 -38.77
N ILE A 559 -25.35 -8.14 -39.62
CA ILE A 559 -25.23 -8.73 -40.96
C ILE A 559 -25.07 -10.25 -40.91
N ALA A 560 -24.25 -10.77 -39.95
CA ALA A 560 -24.07 -12.20 -39.79
C ALA A 560 -25.37 -12.90 -39.37
N ASP A 561 -26.13 -12.28 -38.47
CA ASP A 561 -27.43 -12.78 -38.02
C ASP A 561 -28.47 -12.77 -39.16
N LEU A 562 -28.56 -11.71 -39.93
CA LEU A 562 -29.43 -11.62 -41.10
C LEU A 562 -29.07 -12.66 -42.15
N LYS A 563 -27.79 -12.85 -42.45
CA LYS A 563 -27.31 -13.94 -43.34
C LYS A 563 -27.70 -15.31 -42.84
N SER A 564 -27.61 -15.55 -41.56
CA SER A 564 -28.04 -16.83 -40.95
C SER A 564 -29.56 -17.02 -41.00
N GLN A 565 -30.34 -15.95 -40.89
CA GLN A 565 -31.80 -15.98 -41.04
C GLN A 565 -32.18 -16.27 -42.49
N LEU A 566 -31.56 -15.59 -43.45
CA LEU A 566 -31.79 -15.82 -44.89
C LEU A 566 -31.44 -17.26 -45.31
N GLN A 567 -30.39 -17.86 -44.74
CA GLN A 567 -30.02 -19.28 -45.02
C GLN A 567 -31.01 -20.28 -44.45
N ARG A 568 -31.79 -19.92 -43.44
CA ARG A 568 -32.77 -20.82 -42.80
C ARG A 568 -34.17 -20.71 -43.42
N LEU A 569 -34.43 -19.71 -44.26
CA LEU A 569 -35.68 -19.58 -44.99
C LEU A 569 -35.66 -20.54 -46.19
N GLU A 570 -36.64 -21.44 -46.26
CA GLU A 570 -36.80 -22.32 -47.42
C GLU A 570 -37.20 -21.46 -48.64
N PRO A 571 -36.74 -21.83 -49.89
CA PRO A 571 -36.94 -21.04 -51.09
C PRO A 571 -38.42 -20.83 -51.51
N ASP A 572 -39.36 -21.58 -50.95
CA ASP A 572 -40.77 -21.57 -51.29
C ASP A 572 -41.70 -20.80 -50.33
N SER A 573 -41.20 -20.22 -49.23
CA SER A 573 -41.98 -19.49 -48.23
C SER A 573 -41.87 -17.96 -48.46
N ASN A 574 -42.95 -17.39 -48.98
CA ASN A 574 -43.29 -15.95 -49.00
C ASN A 574 -42.18 -14.97 -49.49
N SER A 575 -42.16 -14.70 -50.77
CA SER A 575 -41.16 -13.81 -51.44
C SER A 575 -40.98 -12.42 -50.79
N LYS A 576 -41.99 -11.93 -50.10
CA LYS A 576 -41.96 -10.55 -49.51
C LYS A 576 -41.03 -10.44 -48.26
N ASP A 577 -40.97 -11.45 -47.41
CA ASP A 577 -40.13 -11.42 -46.22
C ASP A 577 -38.65 -11.66 -46.58
N HIS A 578 -38.42 -12.53 -47.56
CA HIS A 578 -37.08 -12.77 -48.10
C HIS A 578 -36.53 -11.51 -48.80
N ASP A 579 -37.33 -10.85 -49.62
CA ASP A 579 -36.93 -9.65 -50.37
C ASP A 579 -36.62 -8.49 -49.37
N LYS A 580 -37.41 -8.37 -48.32
CA LYS A 580 -37.17 -7.36 -47.27
C LYS A 580 -35.88 -7.59 -46.52
N LEU A 581 -35.64 -8.81 -46.02
CA LEU A 581 -34.40 -9.16 -45.33
C LEU A 581 -33.17 -9.00 -46.24
N PHE A 582 -33.31 -9.30 -47.52
CA PHE A 582 -32.24 -9.10 -48.48
C PHE A 582 -31.94 -7.62 -48.72
N GLN A 583 -32.96 -6.78 -48.75
CA GLN A 583 -32.82 -5.33 -48.92
C GLN A 583 -32.18 -4.72 -47.66
N ASP A 584 -32.62 -5.12 -46.45
CA ASP A 584 -32.02 -4.71 -45.19
C ASP A 584 -30.54 -5.11 -45.13
N LEU A 585 -30.20 -6.31 -45.65
CA LEU A 585 -28.82 -6.77 -45.74
C LEU A 585 -27.95 -5.89 -46.65
N LEU A 586 -28.47 -5.49 -47.81
CA LEU A 586 -27.74 -4.62 -48.75
C LEU A 586 -27.50 -3.24 -48.15
N GLU A 587 -28.49 -2.64 -47.49
CA GLU A 587 -28.37 -1.33 -46.82
C GLU A 587 -27.33 -1.39 -45.68
N LEU A 588 -27.33 -2.44 -44.90
CA LEU A 588 -26.34 -2.63 -43.82
C LEU A 588 -24.92 -2.88 -44.34
N GLU A 589 -24.77 -3.60 -45.45
CA GLU A 589 -23.45 -3.80 -46.08
C GLU A 589 -22.88 -2.50 -46.63
N GLU A 590 -23.73 -1.64 -47.24
CA GLU A 590 -23.34 -0.30 -47.71
C GLU A 590 -22.98 0.62 -46.54
N TYR A 591 -23.79 0.62 -45.48
CA TYR A 591 -23.51 1.37 -44.26
C TYR A 591 -22.21 0.91 -43.60
N ARG A 592 -21.98 -0.39 -43.46
CA ARG A 592 -20.73 -0.97 -42.93
C ARG A 592 -19.51 -0.53 -43.75
N ARG A 593 -19.63 -0.46 -45.08
CA ARG A 593 -18.55 0.02 -45.96
C ARG A 593 -18.19 1.48 -45.69
N ALA A 594 -19.20 2.35 -45.57
CA ALA A 594 -19.00 3.75 -45.23
C ALA A 594 -18.32 3.95 -43.87
N LEU A 595 -18.76 3.18 -42.86
CA LEU A 595 -18.13 3.19 -41.53
C LEU A 595 -16.67 2.74 -41.57
N ARG A 596 -16.33 1.73 -42.38
CA ARG A 596 -14.97 1.25 -42.56
C ARG A 596 -14.04 2.29 -43.20
N GLU A 597 -14.51 3.00 -44.19
CA GLU A 597 -13.78 4.12 -44.80
C GLU A 597 -13.54 5.24 -43.79
N LYS A 598 -14.54 5.57 -42.98
CA LYS A 598 -14.43 6.57 -41.91
C LYS A 598 -13.48 6.13 -40.79
N ALA A 599 -13.51 4.86 -40.41
CA ALA A 599 -12.59 4.29 -39.42
C ALA A 599 -11.11 4.32 -39.88
N MET A 600 -10.86 4.22 -41.18
CA MET A 600 -9.52 4.30 -41.78
C MET A 600 -9.05 5.74 -42.04
N GLY A 601 -9.87 6.75 -41.80
CA GLY A 601 -9.52 8.16 -41.99
C GLY A 601 -9.34 8.56 -43.47
N THR A 602 -9.95 7.83 -44.41
CA THR A 602 -9.87 8.04 -45.87
C THR A 602 -11.03 8.87 -46.41
N SER A 603 -11.91 9.36 -45.55
CA SER A 603 -13.03 10.24 -45.91
C SER A 603 -12.90 11.62 -45.29
#